data_2bf5b7eed3708263ea9d925fd79397be
#
_entry.id   2bf5b7eed3708263ea9d925fd79397be
#
_cell.length_a   1.000
_cell.length_b   1.000
_cell.length_c   1.000
_cell.angle_alpha   90.00
_cell.angle_beta   90.00
_cell.angle_gamma   90.00
#
_symmetry.space_group_name_H-M   'P 1'
#
loop_
_entity.id
_entity.type
_entity.pdbx_description
1 polymer ?
#
loop_
_entity_poly.entity_id
_entity_poly.type
_entity_poly.pdbx_seq_one_letter_code
_entity_poly.pdbx_strand_id
1 'polypeptide(L)'
;MKKAHDFIVYALSHAKRESIPEGAVLPIDREECGIEPWEYLYGTTGHVVTKELIEERYEHFYKKKGWTRESYDTATENWPELKRKATDCQGLLDSFLGTDVTANYCYTAWCTERGSVDEVERPYEIGEALFYMNSEGRMTHVGFVCGFLEGEPVAVEARGIRFGVVVTRFSERPWTHRGLVTKMLSYDEEMRDEPLVLSLTRPMIQGEHILHLQKALNALGYYCGTPDGKCGRITLSGVREFVSRHAAV
;
A
#
# COMPACT_ATOMS: atom_id res chain seq x y z
N MET A 1 -11.04 2.91 16.20
CA MET A 1 -10.65 2.19 14.99
C MET A 1 -9.36 2.82 14.50
N LYS A 2 -8.40 2.06 13.97
CA LYS A 2 -7.15 2.62 13.42
C LYS A 2 -7.43 3.21 12.03
N LYS A 3 -6.68 4.24 11.61
CA LYS A 3 -6.88 4.86 10.30
C LYS A 3 -6.21 4.03 9.19
N ALA A 4 -6.85 3.95 8.03
CA ALA A 4 -6.28 3.31 6.83
C ALA A 4 -4.99 4.00 6.39
N HIS A 5 -4.95 5.33 6.46
CA HIS A 5 -3.75 6.13 6.20
C HIS A 5 -2.58 5.73 7.11
N ASP A 6 -2.79 5.62 8.43
CA ASP A 6 -1.73 5.25 9.39
C ASP A 6 -1.19 3.84 9.11
N PHE A 7 -2.07 2.93 8.69
CA PHE A 7 -1.66 1.61 8.25
C PHE A 7 -0.74 1.69 7.02
N ILE A 8 -1.05 2.51 6.04
CA ILE A 8 -0.23 2.65 4.83
C ILE A 8 1.12 3.30 5.14
N VAL A 9 1.16 4.31 6.00
CA VAL A 9 2.42 4.87 6.50
C VAL A 9 3.29 3.79 7.15
N TYR A 10 2.68 2.98 8.02
CA TYR A 10 3.34 1.83 8.65
C TYR A 10 3.83 0.82 7.61
N ALA A 11 3.01 0.41 6.66
CA ALA A 11 3.38 -0.58 5.65
C ALA A 11 4.51 -0.09 4.73
N LEU A 12 4.49 1.20 4.34
CA LEU A 12 5.53 1.82 3.53
C LEU A 12 6.86 1.93 4.28
N SER A 13 6.86 2.13 5.61
CA SER A 13 8.10 2.13 6.39
C SER A 13 8.82 0.78 6.38
N HIS A 14 8.09 -0.31 6.08
CA HIS A 14 8.61 -1.67 5.96
C HIS A 14 8.81 -2.15 4.52
N ALA A 15 8.43 -1.36 3.52
CA ALA A 15 8.65 -1.71 2.11
C ALA A 15 10.10 -1.47 1.69
N LYS A 16 10.62 -2.25 0.75
CA LYS A 16 11.92 -1.97 0.12
C LYS A 16 11.83 -0.71 -0.72
N ARG A 17 12.55 0.34 -0.35
CA ARG A 17 12.47 1.67 -1.00
C ARG A 17 12.75 1.63 -2.50
N GLU A 18 13.68 0.77 -2.91
CA GLU A 18 14.03 0.57 -4.32
C GLU A 18 12.90 -0.04 -5.16
N SER A 19 11.91 -0.66 -4.51
CA SER A 19 10.73 -1.20 -5.21
C SER A 19 9.69 -0.15 -5.55
N ILE A 20 9.76 1.04 -4.96
CA ILE A 20 8.78 2.12 -5.19
C ILE A 20 8.95 2.62 -6.63
N PRO A 21 7.91 2.57 -7.47
CA PRO A 21 7.99 3.08 -8.84
C PRO A 21 8.37 4.57 -8.86
N GLU A 22 9.20 4.95 -9.82
CA GLU A 22 9.55 6.36 -10.00
C GLU A 22 8.30 7.17 -10.39
N GLY A 23 8.12 8.34 -9.77
CA GLY A 23 6.95 9.18 -9.98
C GLY A 23 5.68 8.76 -9.23
N ALA A 24 5.70 7.67 -8.46
CA ALA A 24 4.56 7.30 -7.64
C ALA A 24 4.28 8.36 -6.57
N VAL A 25 3.02 8.78 -6.47
CA VAL A 25 2.51 9.70 -5.45
C VAL A 25 2.04 8.86 -4.27
N LEU A 26 2.73 9.00 -3.15
CA LEU A 26 2.48 8.29 -1.90
C LEU A 26 2.00 9.25 -0.82
N PRO A 27 1.34 8.76 0.27
CA PRO A 27 0.90 9.60 1.38
C PRO A 27 2.04 10.11 2.27
N ILE A 28 3.26 9.63 2.09
CA ILE A 28 4.48 10.09 2.80
C ILE A 28 5.61 10.31 1.79
N ASP A 29 6.64 11.03 2.23
CA ASP A 29 7.82 11.26 1.40
C ASP A 29 8.59 9.94 1.18
N ARG A 30 9.20 9.81 0.00
CA ARG A 30 9.93 8.59 -0.39
C ARG A 30 11.08 8.27 0.57
N GLU A 31 11.67 9.30 1.17
CA GLU A 31 12.75 9.20 2.15
C GLU A 31 12.29 8.55 3.46
N GLU A 32 11.01 8.67 3.79
CA GLU A 32 10.38 8.05 4.96
C GLU A 32 9.95 6.60 4.72
N CYS A 33 9.98 6.15 3.46
CA CYS A 33 9.75 4.75 3.13
C CYS A 33 10.99 3.89 3.39
N GLY A 34 10.78 2.62 3.74
CA GLY A 34 11.86 1.63 3.85
C GLY A 34 12.86 1.90 4.96
N ILE A 35 12.40 2.45 6.09
CA ILE A 35 13.24 2.68 7.28
C ILE A 35 13.68 1.35 7.90
N GLU A 36 12.79 0.37 7.95
CA GLU A 36 13.05 -0.98 8.44
C GLU A 36 12.42 -1.99 7.47
N PRO A 37 13.04 -2.28 6.31
CA PRO A 37 12.44 -3.17 5.32
C PRO A 37 12.32 -4.59 5.85
N TRP A 38 11.13 -5.19 5.66
CA TRP A 38 10.81 -6.55 6.11
C TRP A 38 10.92 -7.55 4.96
N GLU A 39 11.33 -8.75 5.31
CA GLU A 39 11.34 -9.88 4.41
C GLU A 39 9.98 -10.57 4.39
N TYR A 40 9.82 -11.54 3.47
CA TYR A 40 8.62 -12.36 3.44
C TYR A 40 8.92 -13.75 4.01
N LEU A 41 8.14 -14.15 5.00
CA LEU A 41 8.15 -15.53 5.50
C LEU A 41 6.71 -15.95 5.82
N TYR A 42 6.24 -17.05 5.22
CA TYR A 42 4.86 -17.51 5.39
C TYR A 42 4.50 -17.73 6.86
N GLY A 43 3.32 -17.27 7.28
CA GLY A 43 2.79 -17.40 8.63
C GLY A 43 3.54 -16.55 9.67
N THR A 44 4.06 -15.38 9.27
CA THR A 44 4.68 -14.42 10.18
C THR A 44 3.99 -13.05 10.11
N THR A 45 4.04 -12.32 11.22
CA THR A 45 3.41 -11.01 11.43
C THR A 45 4.41 -10.04 12.05
N GLY A 46 5.52 -9.73 11.35
CA GLY A 46 6.58 -8.88 11.86
C GLY A 46 7.54 -9.60 12.84
N HIS A 47 7.66 -10.91 12.74
CA HIS A 47 8.55 -11.70 13.59
C HIS A 47 10.03 -11.41 13.28
N VAL A 48 10.85 -11.33 14.32
CA VAL A 48 12.30 -11.41 14.14
C VAL A 48 12.66 -12.81 13.65
N VAL A 49 13.37 -12.88 12.54
CA VAL A 49 13.74 -14.16 11.94
C VAL A 49 14.86 -14.82 12.73
N THR A 50 14.63 -16.06 13.16
CA THR A 50 15.62 -16.92 13.80
C THR A 50 15.88 -18.16 12.94
N LYS A 51 16.97 -18.88 13.22
CA LYS A 51 17.29 -20.15 12.53
C LYS A 51 16.22 -21.21 12.74
N GLU A 52 15.66 -21.26 13.94
CA GLU A 52 14.58 -22.17 14.30
C GLU A 52 13.31 -21.87 13.50
N LEU A 53 12.96 -20.57 13.35
CA LEU A 53 11.81 -20.15 12.58
C LEU A 53 11.98 -20.47 11.09
N ILE A 54 13.17 -20.24 10.51
CA ILE A 54 13.49 -20.61 9.12
C ILE A 54 13.31 -22.12 8.94
N GLU A 55 13.87 -22.95 9.83
CA GLU A 55 13.78 -24.41 9.75
C GLU A 55 12.34 -24.88 9.84
N GLU A 56 11.59 -24.38 10.81
CA GLU A 56 10.18 -24.70 10.99
C GLU A 56 9.37 -24.39 9.72
N ARG A 57 9.55 -23.17 9.12
CA ARG A 57 8.81 -22.76 7.93
C ARG A 57 9.21 -23.56 6.69
N TYR A 58 10.50 -23.95 6.57
CA TYR A 58 10.91 -24.84 5.50
C TYR A 58 10.16 -26.16 5.55
N GLU A 59 10.24 -26.88 6.68
CA GLU A 59 9.64 -28.21 6.82
C GLU A 59 8.12 -28.20 6.71
N HIS A 60 7.45 -27.22 7.32
CA HIS A 60 5.99 -27.17 7.36
C HIS A 60 5.32 -26.57 6.12
N PHE A 61 6.02 -25.72 5.38
CA PHE A 61 5.40 -25.01 4.25
C PHE A 61 6.22 -25.07 2.95
N TYR A 62 7.45 -24.54 2.92
CA TYR A 62 8.17 -24.34 1.66
C TYR A 62 8.55 -25.65 0.96
N LYS A 63 8.97 -26.66 1.70
CA LYS A 63 9.24 -28.01 1.18
C LYS A 63 8.00 -28.63 0.52
N LYS A 64 6.83 -28.46 1.10
CA LYS A 64 5.54 -28.93 0.53
C LYS A 64 5.13 -28.16 -0.72
N LYS A 65 5.64 -26.93 -0.90
CA LYS A 65 5.45 -26.07 -2.07
C LYS A 65 6.52 -26.28 -3.14
N GLY A 66 7.37 -27.31 -2.97
CA GLY A 66 8.38 -27.69 -3.96
C GLY A 66 9.68 -26.88 -3.90
N TRP A 67 9.93 -26.12 -2.85
CA TRP A 67 11.22 -25.47 -2.65
C TRP A 67 12.29 -26.49 -2.28
N THR A 68 13.42 -26.42 -2.98
CA THR A 68 14.62 -27.18 -2.56
C THR A 68 15.26 -26.50 -1.36
N ARG A 69 15.95 -27.27 -0.55
CA ARG A 69 16.69 -26.72 0.59
C ARG A 69 17.66 -25.63 0.16
N GLU A 70 18.45 -25.89 -0.87
CA GLU A 70 19.42 -24.94 -1.40
C GLU A 70 18.80 -23.61 -1.81
N SER A 71 17.69 -23.65 -2.57
CA SER A 71 17.02 -22.43 -3.02
C SER A 71 16.38 -21.65 -1.85
N TYR A 72 15.92 -22.35 -0.83
CA TYR A 72 15.35 -21.73 0.35
C TYR A 72 16.45 -21.10 1.22
N ASP A 73 17.55 -21.83 1.49
CA ASP A 73 18.69 -21.32 2.25
C ASP A 73 19.30 -20.08 1.58
N THR A 74 19.46 -20.10 0.26
CA THR A 74 19.91 -18.92 -0.50
C THR A 74 18.95 -17.73 -0.33
N ALA A 75 17.65 -17.96 -0.34
CA ALA A 75 16.66 -16.89 -0.20
C ALA A 75 16.61 -16.28 1.22
N THR A 76 16.98 -17.06 2.24
CA THR A 76 16.94 -16.65 3.66
C THR A 76 18.33 -16.38 4.25
N GLU A 77 19.36 -16.36 3.38
CA GLU A 77 20.74 -16.17 3.80
C GLU A 77 20.92 -14.90 4.63
N ASN A 78 21.63 -15.02 5.74
CA ASN A 78 21.97 -13.94 6.67
C ASN A 78 20.76 -13.25 7.38
N TRP A 79 19.53 -13.69 7.18
CA TRP A 79 18.40 -13.05 7.85
C TRP A 79 18.46 -13.12 9.38
N PRO A 80 18.82 -14.27 10.01
CA PRO A 80 18.96 -14.35 11.46
C PRO A 80 20.10 -13.48 12.01
N GLU A 81 21.25 -13.51 11.34
CA GLU A 81 22.44 -12.75 11.73
C GLU A 81 22.20 -11.23 11.66
N LEU A 82 21.46 -10.78 10.65
CA LEU A 82 21.05 -9.40 10.45
C LEU A 82 19.81 -9.02 11.27
N LYS A 83 19.25 -9.95 12.04
CA LYS A 83 18.01 -9.76 12.82
C LYS A 83 16.86 -9.20 11.98
N ARG A 84 16.75 -9.67 10.72
CA ARG A 84 15.68 -9.25 9.84
C ARG A 84 14.32 -9.60 10.45
N LYS A 85 13.33 -8.75 10.19
CA LYS A 85 11.93 -9.08 10.46
C LYS A 85 11.26 -9.58 9.20
N ALA A 86 10.24 -10.41 9.37
CA ALA A 86 9.48 -10.96 8.26
C ALA A 86 7.98 -10.97 8.55
N THR A 87 7.22 -10.86 7.48
CA THR A 87 5.76 -10.95 7.48
C THR A 87 5.28 -11.73 6.27
N ASP A 88 4.09 -12.31 6.32
CA ASP A 88 3.41 -12.75 5.11
C ASP A 88 2.43 -11.67 4.59
N CYS A 89 1.67 -11.99 3.54
CA CYS A 89 0.82 -11.02 2.87
C CYS A 89 -0.25 -10.41 3.78
N GLN A 90 -0.93 -11.23 4.59
CA GLN A 90 -1.93 -10.76 5.55
C GLN A 90 -1.27 -10.30 6.84
N GLY A 91 -0.16 -10.91 7.22
CA GLY A 91 0.62 -10.57 8.41
C GLY A 91 1.10 -9.12 8.43
N LEU A 92 1.22 -8.47 7.27
CA LEU A 92 1.55 -7.04 7.19
C LEU A 92 0.45 -6.18 7.85
N LEU A 93 -0.83 -6.45 7.57
CA LEU A 93 -1.95 -5.78 8.24
C LEU A 93 -2.10 -6.26 9.67
N ASP A 94 -1.96 -7.55 9.91
CA ASP A 94 -2.13 -8.16 11.23
C ASP A 94 -1.11 -7.65 12.24
N SER A 95 0.14 -7.41 11.82
CA SER A 95 1.17 -6.80 12.66
C SER A 95 0.80 -5.39 13.12
N PHE A 96 0.16 -4.61 12.26
CA PHE A 96 -0.34 -3.28 12.60
C PHE A 96 -1.55 -3.35 13.54
N LEU A 97 -2.48 -4.28 13.30
CA LEU A 97 -3.72 -4.40 14.07
C LEU A 97 -3.56 -5.16 15.39
N GLY A 98 -2.56 -6.04 15.50
CA GLY A 98 -2.41 -7.00 16.59
C GLY A 98 -3.36 -8.19 16.44
N THR A 99 -3.58 -8.65 15.21
CA THR A 99 -4.46 -9.77 14.86
C THR A 99 -3.67 -10.91 14.20
N ASP A 100 -4.33 -12.02 13.93
CA ASP A 100 -3.76 -13.17 13.23
C ASP A 100 -4.87 -13.88 12.46
N VAL A 101 -5.08 -13.44 11.21
CA VAL A 101 -6.12 -13.98 10.33
C VAL A 101 -5.57 -14.30 8.94
N THR A 102 -6.38 -14.87 8.08
CA THR A 102 -6.02 -15.14 6.69
C THR A 102 -6.52 -14.04 5.75
N ALA A 103 -5.90 -13.88 4.57
CA ALA A 103 -6.40 -12.98 3.53
C ALA A 103 -7.87 -13.27 3.15
N ASN A 104 -8.27 -14.55 3.14
CA ASN A 104 -9.66 -14.92 2.90
C ASN A 104 -10.61 -14.45 4.01
N TYR A 105 -10.20 -14.54 5.27
CA TYR A 105 -11.00 -14.01 6.38
C TYR A 105 -11.06 -12.47 6.33
N CYS A 106 -9.96 -11.80 6.04
CA CYS A 106 -9.95 -10.36 5.83
C CYS A 106 -10.98 -9.95 4.78
N TYR A 107 -10.97 -10.58 3.59
CA TYR A 107 -11.95 -10.30 2.53
C TYR A 107 -13.39 -10.59 2.97
N THR A 108 -13.65 -11.76 3.54
CA THR A 108 -15.03 -12.22 3.82
C THR A 108 -15.66 -11.56 5.04
N ALA A 109 -14.88 -11.28 6.09
CA ALA A 109 -15.36 -10.82 7.37
C ALA A 109 -15.10 -9.32 7.64
N TRP A 110 -14.02 -8.75 7.09
CA TRP A 110 -13.62 -7.36 7.39
C TRP A 110 -13.88 -6.37 6.27
N CYS A 111 -13.94 -6.84 5.01
CA CYS A 111 -14.17 -5.96 3.88
C CYS A 111 -15.65 -5.68 3.63
N THR A 112 -15.95 -4.41 3.35
CA THR A 112 -17.21 -3.94 2.75
C THR A 112 -16.94 -3.37 1.36
N GLU A 113 -17.99 -2.99 0.62
CA GLU A 113 -17.86 -2.43 -0.74
C GLU A 113 -16.88 -3.25 -1.59
N ARG A 114 -16.98 -4.55 -1.48
CA ARG A 114 -16.05 -5.52 -2.05
C ARG A 114 -16.64 -6.22 -3.25
N GLY A 115 -15.79 -6.59 -4.19
CA GLY A 115 -16.17 -7.33 -5.40
C GLY A 115 -14.96 -7.59 -6.28
N SER A 116 -15.20 -8.04 -7.49
CA SER A 116 -14.19 -8.10 -8.54
C SER A 116 -13.64 -6.68 -8.82
N VAL A 117 -12.36 -6.58 -9.21
CA VAL A 117 -11.75 -5.31 -9.58
C VAL A 117 -12.46 -4.62 -10.74
N ASP A 118 -13.13 -5.40 -11.61
CA ASP A 118 -13.86 -4.90 -12.78
C ASP A 118 -15.33 -4.50 -12.44
N GLU A 119 -15.88 -4.95 -11.31
CA GLU A 119 -17.27 -4.71 -10.93
C GLU A 119 -17.46 -3.57 -9.93
N VAL A 120 -16.41 -3.24 -9.17
CA VAL A 120 -16.46 -2.16 -8.18
C VAL A 120 -16.12 -0.84 -8.86
N GLU A 121 -17.15 -0.06 -9.20
CA GLU A 121 -17.02 1.15 -10.03
C GLU A 121 -16.45 2.39 -9.28
N ARG A 122 -16.43 2.39 -7.93
CA ARG A 122 -15.87 3.53 -7.19
C ARG A 122 -14.35 3.66 -7.37
N PRO A 123 -13.79 4.86 -7.20
CA PRO A 123 -12.33 5.06 -7.20
C PRO A 123 -11.61 4.19 -6.16
N TYR A 124 -10.32 3.92 -6.39
CA TYR A 124 -9.47 3.27 -5.41
C TYR A 124 -9.15 4.22 -4.25
N GLU A 125 -9.05 3.66 -3.05
CA GLU A 125 -8.76 4.42 -1.84
C GLU A 125 -7.45 3.97 -1.17
N ILE A 126 -6.74 4.91 -0.55
CA ILE A 126 -5.54 4.59 0.22
C ILE A 126 -5.90 3.64 1.37
N GLY A 127 -5.20 2.51 1.46
CA GLY A 127 -5.48 1.46 2.43
C GLY A 127 -6.52 0.44 1.99
N GLU A 128 -7.11 0.58 0.80
CA GLU A 128 -7.99 -0.43 0.23
C GLU A 128 -7.21 -1.72 -0.04
N ALA A 129 -7.80 -2.85 0.36
CA ALA A 129 -7.22 -4.16 0.14
C ALA A 129 -7.47 -4.66 -1.28
N LEU A 130 -6.43 -5.17 -1.91
CA LEU A 130 -6.43 -5.86 -3.21
C LEU A 130 -6.13 -7.32 -3.01
N PHE A 131 -6.89 -8.21 -3.63
CA PHE A 131 -6.80 -9.65 -3.41
C PHE A 131 -6.56 -10.43 -4.70
N TYR A 132 -5.90 -11.56 -4.56
CA TYR A 132 -5.87 -12.60 -5.57
C TYR A 132 -6.75 -13.77 -5.12
N MET A 133 -7.78 -14.09 -5.90
CA MET A 133 -8.65 -15.24 -5.69
C MET A 133 -8.17 -16.42 -6.53
N ASN A 134 -7.99 -17.57 -5.92
CA ASN A 134 -7.64 -18.80 -6.65
C ASN A 134 -8.85 -19.42 -7.33
N SER A 135 -8.64 -20.50 -8.08
CA SER A 135 -9.69 -21.24 -8.79
C SER A 135 -10.75 -21.89 -7.88
N GLU A 136 -10.48 -21.99 -6.60
CA GLU A 136 -11.42 -22.51 -5.58
C GLU A 136 -12.29 -21.42 -4.95
N GLY A 137 -12.17 -20.16 -5.41
CA GLY A 137 -12.92 -19.03 -4.87
C GLY A 137 -12.36 -18.49 -3.54
N ARG A 138 -11.11 -18.79 -3.18
CA ARG A 138 -10.48 -18.33 -1.94
C ARG A 138 -9.44 -17.24 -2.22
N MET A 139 -9.45 -16.22 -1.37
CA MET A 139 -8.39 -15.20 -1.38
C MET A 139 -7.11 -15.79 -0.80
N THR A 140 -6.06 -15.86 -1.63
CA THR A 140 -4.78 -16.48 -1.27
C THR A 140 -3.65 -15.49 -1.13
N HIS A 141 -3.88 -14.24 -1.51
CA HIS A 141 -2.92 -13.15 -1.39
C HIS A 141 -3.64 -11.83 -1.18
N VAL A 142 -2.97 -10.88 -0.52
CA VAL A 142 -3.45 -9.51 -0.30
C VAL A 142 -2.32 -8.51 -0.39
N GLY A 143 -2.60 -7.35 -0.96
CA GLY A 143 -1.83 -6.12 -0.92
C GLY A 143 -2.76 -4.95 -0.64
N PHE A 144 -2.22 -3.75 -0.49
CA PHE A 144 -3.01 -2.59 -0.09
C PHE A 144 -2.63 -1.38 -0.93
N VAL A 145 -3.62 -0.67 -1.46
CA VAL A 145 -3.40 0.56 -2.22
C VAL A 145 -2.64 1.56 -1.34
N CYS A 146 -1.46 1.96 -1.79
CA CYS A 146 -0.59 2.87 -1.03
C CYS A 146 -0.30 4.18 -1.75
N GLY A 147 -0.82 4.36 -2.96
CA GLY A 147 -0.61 5.56 -3.76
C GLY A 147 -1.05 5.37 -5.19
N PHE A 148 -0.61 6.29 -6.04
CA PHE A 148 -0.96 6.30 -7.46
C PHE A 148 0.24 6.68 -8.33
N LEU A 149 0.29 6.12 -9.53
CA LEU A 149 1.24 6.48 -10.57
C LEU A 149 0.47 6.68 -11.88
N GLU A 150 0.48 7.91 -12.43
CA GLU A 150 -0.23 8.25 -13.67
C GLU A 150 -1.73 7.85 -13.64
N GLY A 151 -2.36 7.94 -12.46
CA GLY A 151 -3.76 7.56 -12.23
C GLY A 151 -3.98 6.07 -11.95
N GLU A 152 -2.99 5.23 -12.15
CA GLU A 152 -3.03 3.81 -11.78
C GLU A 152 -2.68 3.62 -10.30
N PRO A 153 -3.39 2.78 -9.53
CA PRO A 153 -3.00 2.49 -8.16
C PRO A 153 -1.66 1.76 -8.09
N VAL A 154 -0.89 2.06 -7.05
CA VAL A 154 0.26 1.25 -6.64
C VAL A 154 -0.06 0.60 -5.29
N ALA A 155 0.41 -0.62 -5.09
CA ALA A 155 0.09 -1.40 -3.91
C ALA A 155 1.34 -1.77 -3.12
N VAL A 156 1.29 -1.63 -1.79
CA VAL A 156 2.27 -2.24 -0.88
C VAL A 156 1.82 -3.66 -0.55
N GLU A 157 2.70 -4.63 -0.72
CA GLU A 157 2.43 -6.05 -0.48
C GLU A 157 3.65 -6.79 0.05
N ALA A 158 3.44 -7.77 0.92
CA ALA A 158 4.47 -8.77 1.20
C ALA A 158 4.37 -9.87 0.13
N ARG A 159 5.22 -9.74 -0.91
CA ARG A 159 5.02 -10.42 -2.20
C ARG A 159 5.48 -11.88 -2.23
N GLY A 160 6.44 -12.23 -1.40
CA GLY A 160 7.01 -13.57 -1.37
C GLY A 160 8.47 -13.55 -0.95
N ILE A 161 9.02 -14.72 -0.64
CA ILE A 161 10.34 -14.91 -0.02
C ILE A 161 11.52 -14.24 -0.78
N ARG A 162 11.41 -14.11 -2.09
CA ARG A 162 12.44 -13.46 -2.92
C ARG A 162 12.32 -11.94 -2.97
N PHE A 163 11.21 -11.40 -2.54
CA PHE A 163 10.89 -9.98 -2.70
C PHE A 163 10.81 -9.24 -1.37
N GLY A 164 10.22 -9.86 -0.32
CA GLY A 164 9.90 -9.18 0.92
C GLY A 164 8.68 -8.29 0.78
N VAL A 165 8.62 -7.22 1.57
CA VAL A 165 7.62 -6.16 1.45
C VAL A 165 8.05 -5.17 0.36
N VAL A 166 7.22 -4.98 -0.65
CA VAL A 166 7.52 -4.17 -1.84
C VAL A 166 6.32 -3.33 -2.26
N VAL A 167 6.57 -2.30 -3.06
CA VAL A 167 5.54 -1.55 -3.77
C VAL A 167 5.52 -2.00 -5.22
N THR A 168 4.33 -2.31 -5.75
CA THR A 168 4.13 -2.81 -7.11
C THR A 168 3.06 -1.99 -7.84
N ARG A 169 3.14 -1.89 -9.15
CA ARG A 169 2.04 -1.34 -9.97
C ARG A 169 0.86 -2.31 -9.96
N PHE A 170 -0.35 -1.78 -10.03
CA PHE A 170 -1.56 -2.61 -10.12
C PHE A 170 -1.50 -3.54 -11.34
N SER A 171 -1.13 -3.03 -12.51
CA SER A 171 -1.03 -3.77 -13.77
C SER A 171 0.04 -4.89 -13.78
N GLU A 172 1.02 -4.84 -12.89
CA GLU A 172 2.05 -5.88 -12.76
C GLU A 172 1.59 -7.10 -11.94
N ARG A 173 0.39 -7.03 -11.35
CA ARG A 173 -0.11 -8.04 -10.42
C ARG A 173 -1.48 -8.56 -10.84
N PRO A 174 -1.77 -9.85 -10.64
CA PRO A 174 -3.03 -10.47 -11.04
C PRO A 174 -4.14 -10.21 -10.01
N TRP A 175 -4.35 -8.95 -9.61
CA TRP A 175 -5.43 -8.60 -8.70
C TRP A 175 -6.78 -8.95 -9.31
N THR A 176 -7.60 -9.67 -8.57
CA THR A 176 -8.93 -10.11 -9.02
C THR A 176 -10.07 -9.46 -8.25
N HIS A 177 -9.83 -9.10 -6.99
CA HIS A 177 -10.84 -8.55 -6.09
C HIS A 177 -10.28 -7.38 -5.29
N ARG A 178 -11.18 -6.55 -4.81
CA ARG A 178 -10.87 -5.39 -3.97
C ARG A 178 -11.93 -5.21 -2.88
N GLY A 179 -11.62 -4.44 -1.83
CA GLY A 179 -12.57 -4.09 -0.78
C GLY A 179 -12.00 -3.22 0.31
N LEU A 180 -12.87 -2.42 0.95
CA LEU A 180 -12.51 -1.57 2.08
C LEU A 180 -12.55 -2.38 3.37
N VAL A 181 -11.48 -2.38 4.15
CA VAL A 181 -11.35 -3.14 5.42
C VAL A 181 -12.04 -2.38 6.57
N THR A 182 -13.27 -1.96 6.37
CA THR A 182 -14.01 -1.03 7.26
C THR A 182 -14.34 -1.59 8.64
N LYS A 183 -14.24 -2.90 8.85
CA LYS A 183 -14.38 -3.50 10.17
C LYS A 183 -13.20 -3.20 11.10
N MET A 184 -12.03 -2.92 10.52
CA MET A 184 -10.77 -2.75 11.25
C MET A 184 -10.14 -1.37 11.06
N LEU A 185 -10.35 -0.77 9.88
CA LEU A 185 -9.77 0.50 9.50
C LEU A 185 -10.87 1.54 9.24
N SER A 186 -10.64 2.78 9.67
CA SER A 186 -11.44 3.92 9.22
C SER A 186 -10.80 4.52 7.97
N TYR A 187 -11.63 4.79 6.99
CA TYR A 187 -11.30 5.56 5.80
C TYR A 187 -11.85 6.97 6.07
N ASP A 188 -10.98 7.98 6.03
CA ASP A 188 -11.38 9.35 6.39
C ASP A 188 -12.48 9.82 5.43
N GLU A 189 -13.71 9.94 5.93
CA GLU A 189 -14.85 10.51 5.20
C GLU A 189 -14.65 12.01 4.91
N GLU A 190 -13.75 12.67 5.65
CA GLU A 190 -13.48 14.10 5.46
C GLU A 190 -12.91 14.46 4.07
N MET A 191 -12.44 13.49 3.31
CA MET A 191 -12.03 13.70 1.91
C MET A 191 -13.09 13.33 0.87
N ARG A 192 -14.24 12.71 1.27
CA ARG A 192 -15.22 12.18 0.32
C ARG A 192 -16.35 13.16 -0.05
N ASP A 193 -16.77 14.07 0.85
CA ASP A 193 -18.06 14.73 0.72
C ASP A 193 -18.06 16.24 0.57
N GLU A 194 -16.93 16.92 0.72
CA GLU A 194 -16.88 18.33 0.35
C GLU A 194 -15.90 18.51 -0.80
N PRO A 195 -16.36 18.99 -1.97
CA PRO A 195 -15.45 19.36 -3.04
C PRO A 195 -14.48 20.40 -2.47
N LEU A 196 -13.18 20.10 -2.51
CA LEU A 196 -12.15 21.03 -2.09
C LEU A 196 -12.25 22.30 -2.96
N VAL A 197 -13.01 23.28 -2.49
CA VAL A 197 -13.16 24.55 -3.17
C VAL A 197 -11.90 25.37 -2.93
N LEU A 198 -10.98 25.26 -3.86
CA LEU A 198 -9.76 26.04 -3.83
C LEU A 198 -10.01 27.44 -4.37
N SER A 199 -9.83 28.42 -3.51
CA SER A 199 -9.95 29.84 -3.87
C SER A 199 -8.90 30.68 -3.14
N LEU A 200 -8.66 31.89 -3.64
CA LEU A 200 -7.83 32.86 -2.92
C LEU A 200 -8.65 33.43 -1.74
N THR A 201 -8.34 32.99 -0.54
CA THR A 201 -8.99 33.46 0.70
C THR A 201 -8.02 34.24 1.59
N ARG A 202 -8.57 34.98 2.56
CA ARG A 202 -7.81 35.59 3.67
C ARG A 202 -8.51 35.24 4.98
N PRO A 203 -7.87 34.45 5.86
CA PRO A 203 -6.53 33.82 5.70
C PRO A 203 -6.48 32.84 4.55
N MET A 204 -5.27 32.60 4.00
CA MET A 204 -5.05 31.67 2.89
C MET A 204 -5.33 30.24 3.33
N ILE A 205 -5.99 29.45 2.48
CA ILE A 205 -6.16 27.99 2.71
C ILE A 205 -4.77 27.37 2.79
N GLN A 206 -4.50 26.64 3.86
CA GLN A 206 -3.20 25.99 4.08
C GLN A 206 -3.38 24.69 4.86
N GLY A 207 -2.40 23.81 4.77
CA GLY A 207 -2.37 22.54 5.49
C GLY A 207 -1.72 21.43 4.66
N GLU A 208 -1.66 20.27 5.27
CA GLU A 208 -1.02 19.09 4.71
C GLU A 208 -1.71 18.62 3.41
N HIS A 209 -3.04 18.71 3.34
CA HIS A 209 -3.82 18.42 2.13
C HIS A 209 -3.44 19.31 0.94
N ILE A 210 -3.09 20.59 1.17
CA ILE A 210 -2.59 21.49 0.12
C ILE A 210 -1.17 21.10 -0.29
N LEU A 211 -0.32 20.73 0.67
CA LEU A 211 1.03 20.28 0.40
C LEU A 211 1.02 19.01 -0.49
N HIS A 212 0.17 18.04 -0.16
CA HIS A 212 0.01 16.83 -0.95
C HIS A 212 -0.53 17.13 -2.35
N LEU A 213 -1.53 18.01 -2.47
CA LEU A 213 -2.05 18.45 -3.77
C LEU A 213 -0.95 19.08 -4.64
N GLN A 214 -0.13 19.97 -4.08
CA GLN A 214 0.98 20.62 -4.79
C GLN A 214 2.02 19.61 -5.27
N LYS A 215 2.40 18.64 -4.39
CA LYS A 215 3.30 17.55 -4.76
C LYS A 215 2.73 16.71 -5.91
N ALA A 216 1.46 16.30 -5.82
CA ALA A 216 0.78 15.50 -6.82
C ALA A 216 0.70 16.23 -8.19
N LEU A 217 0.29 17.49 -8.20
CA LEU A 217 0.19 18.28 -9.41
C LEU A 217 1.56 18.48 -10.09
N ASN A 218 2.61 18.79 -9.31
CA ASN A 218 3.96 18.91 -9.84
C ASN A 218 4.47 17.59 -10.45
N ALA A 219 4.19 16.45 -9.78
CA ALA A 219 4.54 15.11 -10.28
C ALA A 219 3.82 14.78 -11.61
N LEU A 220 2.60 15.29 -11.79
CA LEU A 220 1.82 15.17 -13.03
C LEU A 220 2.19 16.23 -14.09
N GLY A 221 3.20 17.06 -13.84
CA GLY A 221 3.66 18.10 -14.76
C GLY A 221 2.85 19.41 -14.73
N TYR A 222 1.97 19.59 -13.74
CA TYR A 222 1.19 20.81 -13.53
C TYR A 222 1.88 21.69 -12.49
N TYR A 223 2.60 22.70 -12.96
CA TYR A 223 3.43 23.52 -12.09
C TYR A 223 2.64 24.29 -11.02
N CYS A 224 2.92 23.96 -9.75
CA CYS A 224 2.31 24.57 -8.57
C CYS A 224 3.28 25.41 -7.71
N GLY A 225 4.48 25.66 -8.19
CA GLY A 225 5.57 26.23 -7.39
C GLY A 225 6.20 25.16 -6.48
N THR A 226 7.05 25.62 -5.54
CA THR A 226 7.57 24.75 -4.50
C THR A 226 6.44 24.36 -3.54
N PRO A 227 6.22 23.07 -3.27
CA PRO A 227 5.21 22.63 -2.31
C PRO A 227 5.47 23.21 -0.92
N ASP A 228 4.59 24.06 -0.45
CA ASP A 228 4.69 24.78 0.84
C ASP A 228 3.43 24.64 1.71
N GLY A 229 2.45 23.86 1.23
CA GLY A 229 1.18 23.66 1.91
C GLY A 229 0.26 24.88 1.92
N LYS A 230 0.49 25.90 1.06
CA LYS A 230 -0.33 27.11 0.97
C LYS A 230 -1.00 27.23 -0.41
N CYS A 231 -2.31 27.43 -0.43
CA CYS A 231 -3.08 27.58 -1.65
C CYS A 231 -2.98 29.00 -2.20
N GLY A 232 -1.87 29.30 -2.86
CA GLY A 232 -1.62 30.58 -3.53
C GLY A 232 -2.06 30.59 -5.00
N ARG A 233 -1.78 31.70 -5.70
CA ARG A 233 -2.13 31.89 -7.12
C ARG A 233 -1.48 30.82 -8.01
N ILE A 234 -0.24 30.41 -7.71
CA ILE A 234 0.50 29.42 -8.50
C ILE A 234 -0.15 28.04 -8.32
N THR A 235 -0.49 27.67 -7.09
CA THR A 235 -1.22 26.43 -6.80
C THR A 235 -2.56 26.38 -7.56
N LEU A 236 -3.34 27.46 -7.52
CA LEU A 236 -4.61 27.54 -8.26
C LEU A 236 -4.43 27.50 -9.77
N SER A 237 -3.32 28.02 -10.31
CA SER A 237 -3.01 27.90 -11.72
C SER A 237 -2.79 26.46 -12.15
N GLY A 238 -1.99 25.69 -11.38
CA GLY A 238 -1.77 24.25 -11.62
C GLY A 238 -3.06 23.43 -11.54
N VAL A 239 -3.90 23.71 -10.54
CA VAL A 239 -5.22 23.06 -10.42
C VAL A 239 -6.10 23.36 -11.63
N ARG A 240 -6.19 24.61 -12.07
CA ARG A 240 -6.99 24.98 -13.24
C ARG A 240 -6.50 24.32 -14.52
N GLU A 241 -5.20 24.25 -14.71
CA GLU A 241 -4.61 23.56 -15.86
C GLU A 241 -4.93 22.07 -15.82
N PHE A 242 -4.78 21.41 -14.68
CA PHE A 242 -5.17 20.01 -14.48
C PHE A 242 -6.65 19.80 -14.84
N VAL A 243 -7.55 20.58 -14.23
CA VAL A 243 -8.99 20.49 -14.48
C VAL A 243 -9.31 20.73 -15.95
N SER A 244 -8.72 21.75 -16.58
CA SER A 244 -8.98 22.06 -18.01
C SER A 244 -8.59 20.94 -18.97
N ARG A 245 -7.59 20.15 -18.62
CA ARG A 245 -7.12 19.01 -19.45
C ARG A 245 -7.88 17.71 -19.18
N HIS A 246 -8.55 17.59 -18.01
CA HIS A 246 -9.23 16.34 -17.59
C HIS A 246 -10.74 16.51 -17.40
N ALA A 247 -11.30 17.70 -17.43
CA ALA A 247 -12.74 17.96 -17.29
C ALA A 247 -13.51 17.88 -18.63
N ALA A 248 -12.95 17.25 -19.63
CA ALA A 248 -13.60 17.06 -20.93
C ALA A 248 -13.81 15.55 -21.16
N VAL A 249 -14.85 15.00 -20.57
CA VAL A 249 -15.69 13.93 -21.15
C VAL A 249 -17.08 14.05 -20.52
#